data_f805a692319c5e660f8a86d70c8912e0
#
_entry.id   f805a692319c5e660f8a86d70c8912e0
#
_cell.length_a   1.000
_cell.length_b   1.000
_cell.length_c   1.000
_cell.angle_alpha   90.00
_cell.angle_beta   90.00
_cell.angle_gamma   90.00
#
_symmetry.space_group_name_H-M   'P 1'
#
loop_
_entity.id
_entity.type
_entity.pdbx_description
1 polymer ?
#
loop_
_entity_poly.entity_id
_entity_poly.type
_entity_poly.pdbx_seq_one_letter_code
_entity_poly.pdbx_strand_id
1 'polypeptide(L)' 'MATNKYYSESELVQKKLDGEFGWLDYVNHHSKEWQNEYADFCRERGLSVGDESAEKFVDYKGEELEKALADGNA' A
#
# COMPACT_ATOMS: atom_id res chain seq x y z
N MET A 1 -11.30 -7.61 9.72
CA MET A 1 -11.30 -8.73 8.81
C MET A 1 -10.77 -8.31 7.45
N ALA A 2 -9.90 -9.10 6.86
CA ALA A 2 -9.33 -8.74 5.56
C ALA A 2 -10.40 -8.84 4.48
N THR A 3 -10.34 -7.92 3.54
CA THR A 3 -11.28 -7.94 2.44
C THR A 3 -10.77 -8.82 1.32
N ASN A 4 -11.68 -9.40 0.55
CA ASN A 4 -11.31 -10.15 -0.64
C ASN A 4 -11.57 -9.32 -1.89
N LYS A 5 -12.05 -8.11 -1.71
CA LYS A 5 -12.37 -7.26 -2.84
C LYS A 5 -11.20 -6.36 -3.17
N TYR A 6 -10.70 -6.52 -4.38
CA TYR A 6 -9.56 -5.72 -4.85
C TYR A 6 -9.97 -4.90 -6.04
N TYR A 7 -9.36 -3.72 -6.16
CA TYR A 7 -9.67 -2.79 -7.24
C TYR A 7 -8.42 -2.52 -8.06
N SER A 8 -8.60 -2.06 -9.26
CA SER A 8 -7.48 -1.67 -10.09
C SER A 8 -6.85 -0.41 -9.51
N GLU A 9 -5.62 -0.13 -9.88
CA GLU A 9 -4.92 1.04 -9.39
C GLU A 9 -5.68 2.33 -9.71
N SER A 10 -6.22 2.41 -10.92
CA SER A 10 -7.00 3.58 -11.32
C SER A 10 -8.19 3.82 -10.41
N GLU A 11 -8.90 2.75 -10.08
CA GLU A 11 -10.04 2.85 -9.19
C GLU A 11 -9.64 3.24 -7.78
N LEU A 12 -8.54 2.68 -7.30
CA LEU A 12 -8.04 3.01 -5.97
C LEU A 12 -7.66 4.48 -5.88
N VAL A 13 -6.98 4.99 -6.89
CA VAL A 13 -6.59 6.40 -6.93
C VAL A 13 -7.82 7.28 -6.92
N GLN A 14 -8.81 6.92 -7.73
CA GLN A 14 -10.04 7.69 -7.81
C GLN A 14 -10.76 7.74 -6.46
N LYS A 15 -10.88 6.59 -5.81
CA LYS A 15 -11.53 6.52 -4.50
C LYS A 15 -10.76 7.31 -3.44
N LYS A 16 -9.45 7.31 -3.54
CA LYS A 16 -8.61 8.08 -2.63
C LYS A 16 -8.83 9.58 -2.84
N LEU A 17 -8.89 10.01 -4.09
CA LEU A 17 -9.12 11.41 -4.44
C LEU A 17 -10.52 11.87 -4.03
N ASP A 18 -11.49 10.99 -4.14
CA ASP A 18 -12.87 11.29 -3.75
C ASP A 18 -13.05 11.35 -2.23
N GLY A 19 -12.07 10.87 -1.49
CA GLY A 19 -12.17 10.85 -0.04
C GLY A 19 -12.89 9.64 0.50
N GLU A 20 -13.22 8.68 -0.36
CA GLU A 20 -13.87 7.45 0.09
C GLU A 20 -12.90 6.54 0.81
N PHE A 21 -11.66 6.51 0.37
CA PHE A 21 -10.64 5.65 0.94
C PHE A 21 -9.55 6.46 1.60
N GLY A 22 -9.07 5.97 2.75
CA GLY A 22 -7.82 6.44 3.32
C GLY A 22 -6.70 5.57 2.80
N TRP A 23 -5.49 5.79 3.30
CA TRP A 23 -4.34 5.00 2.88
C TRP A 23 -4.48 3.52 3.28
N LEU A 24 -5.09 3.27 4.43
CA LEU A 24 -5.29 1.90 4.88
C LEU A 24 -6.21 1.14 3.93
N ASP A 25 -7.29 1.78 3.53
CA ASP A 25 -8.22 1.17 2.57
C ASP A 25 -7.54 0.94 1.24
N TYR A 26 -6.72 1.89 0.81
CA TYR A 26 -5.97 1.76 -0.44
C TYR A 26 -5.13 0.49 -0.42
N VAL A 27 -4.37 0.30 0.65
CA VAL A 27 -3.49 -0.88 0.78
C VAL A 27 -4.31 -2.16 0.86
N ASN A 28 -5.38 -2.15 1.65
CA ASN A 28 -6.18 -3.36 1.85
C ASN A 28 -6.90 -3.81 0.59
N HIS A 29 -7.26 -2.88 -0.27
CA HIS A 29 -7.97 -3.22 -1.51
C HIS A 29 -7.06 -3.29 -2.72
N HIS A 30 -5.77 -3.11 -2.52
CA HIS A 30 -4.81 -3.14 -3.63
C HIS A 30 -4.57 -4.57 -4.11
N SER A 31 -4.21 -5.45 -3.19
CA SER A 31 -3.99 -6.86 -3.51
C SER A 31 -3.70 -7.62 -2.23
N LYS A 32 -3.84 -8.94 -2.31
CA LYS A 32 -3.53 -9.79 -1.18
C LYS A 32 -2.05 -9.70 -0.82
N GLU A 33 -1.21 -9.59 -1.83
CA GLU A 33 0.23 -9.45 -1.66
C GLU A 33 0.54 -8.22 -0.82
N TRP A 34 -0.07 -7.09 -1.18
CA TRP A 34 0.14 -5.85 -0.44
C TRP A 34 -0.37 -5.95 0.99
N GLN A 35 -1.49 -6.63 1.19
CA GLN A 35 -1.99 -6.84 2.55
C GLN A 35 -0.97 -7.56 3.42
N ASN A 36 -0.40 -8.61 2.88
CA ASN A 36 0.59 -9.40 3.61
C ASN A 36 1.88 -8.63 3.85
N GLU A 37 2.35 -7.93 2.82
CA GLU A 37 3.57 -7.13 2.93
C GLU A 37 3.39 -6.00 3.93
N TYR A 38 2.23 -5.38 3.92
CA TYR A 38 1.94 -4.30 4.84
C TYR A 38 1.94 -4.80 6.29
N ALA A 39 1.34 -5.96 6.53
CA ALA A 39 1.34 -6.55 7.86
C ALA A 39 2.77 -6.80 8.35
N ASP A 40 3.60 -7.35 7.48
CA ASP A 40 5.01 -7.58 7.81
C ASP A 40 5.75 -6.27 8.04
N PHE A 41 5.49 -5.29 7.20
CA PHE A 41 6.11 -3.97 7.30
C PHE A 41 5.81 -3.35 8.67
N CYS A 42 4.56 -3.38 9.10
CA CYS A 42 4.18 -2.85 10.40
C CYS A 42 4.84 -3.61 11.53
N ARG A 43 4.86 -4.94 11.42
CA ARG A 43 5.43 -5.77 12.46
C ARG A 43 6.94 -5.54 12.61
N GLU A 44 7.64 -5.46 11.48
CA GLU A 44 9.08 -5.27 11.50
C GLU A 44 9.49 -3.91 12.04
N ARG A 45 8.65 -2.91 11.79
CA ARG A 45 8.97 -1.54 12.20
C ARG A 45 8.30 -1.13 13.50
N GLY A 46 7.51 -2.05 14.08
CA GLY A 46 6.81 -1.75 15.32
C GLY A 46 5.73 -0.70 15.16
N LEU A 47 5.09 -0.67 13.99
CA LEU A 47 4.04 0.30 13.71
C LEU A 47 2.67 -0.33 13.94
N SER A 48 1.72 0.51 14.31
CA SER A 48 0.34 0.07 14.44
C SER A 48 -0.33 0.15 13.08
N VAL A 49 -1.27 -0.75 12.83
CA VAL A 49 -2.04 -0.73 11.61
C VAL A 49 -2.95 0.50 11.60
N GLY A 50 -2.89 1.27 10.53
CA GLY A 50 -3.70 2.47 10.40
C GLY A 50 -3.30 3.27 9.17
N ASP A 51 -3.97 4.39 8.96
CA ASP A 51 -3.72 5.23 7.79
C ASP A 51 -2.28 5.74 7.75
N GLU A 52 -1.74 6.10 8.89
CA GLU A 52 -0.40 6.65 8.96
C GLU A 52 0.65 5.63 8.52
N SER A 53 0.57 4.43 9.06
CA SER A 53 1.52 3.38 8.68
C SER A 53 1.28 2.93 7.25
N ALA A 54 0.02 2.94 6.80
CA ALA A 54 -0.30 2.59 5.42
C ALA A 54 0.33 3.60 4.45
N GLU A 55 0.30 4.87 4.80
CA GLU A 55 0.94 5.91 3.99
C GLU A 55 2.44 5.65 3.88
N LYS A 56 3.06 5.31 4.99
CA LYS A 56 4.48 5.00 5.00
C LYS A 56 4.79 3.79 4.15
N PHE A 57 3.91 2.79 4.18
CA PHE A 57 4.09 1.61 3.38
C PHE A 57 4.00 1.92 1.88
N VAL A 58 3.03 2.75 1.50
CA VAL A 58 2.89 3.14 0.10
C VAL A 58 4.13 3.90 -0.38
N ASP A 59 4.65 4.79 0.46
CA ASP A 59 5.88 5.52 0.15
C ASP A 59 7.05 4.56 -0.01
N TYR A 60 7.13 3.59 0.88
CA TYR A 60 8.19 2.58 0.85
C TYR A 60 8.13 1.77 -0.47
N LYS A 61 6.93 1.38 -0.87
CA LYS A 61 6.78 0.63 -2.12
C LYS A 61 7.15 1.48 -3.33
N GLY A 62 6.80 2.74 -3.29
CA GLY A 62 7.17 3.67 -4.35
C GLY A 62 8.67 3.85 -4.47
N GLU A 63 9.33 3.99 -3.34
CA GLU A 63 10.78 4.13 -3.31
C GLU A 63 11.48 2.87 -3.82
N GLU A 64 10.96 1.72 -3.42
CA GLU A 64 11.51 0.45 -3.87
C GLU A 64 11.43 0.31 -5.38
N LEU A 65 10.30 0.69 -5.94
CA LEU A 65 10.10 0.62 -7.37
C LEU A 65 11.06 1.56 -8.09
N GLU A 66 11.20 2.79 -7.60
CA GLU A 66 12.11 3.75 -8.15
C GLU A 66 13.54 3.26 -8.15
N LYS A 67 13.93 2.69 -7.02
CA LYS A 67 15.28 2.16 -6.85
C LYS A 67 15.53 1.01 -7.80
N ALA A 68 14.55 0.15 -7.97
CA ALA A 68 14.66 -0.98 -8.89
C ALA A 68 14.80 -0.49 -10.32
N LEU A 69 14.07 0.54 -10.69
CA LEU A 69 14.16 1.10 -12.01
C LEU A 69 15.52 1.74 -12.25
N ALA A 70 16.06 2.40 -11.23
CA ALA A 70 17.35 3.05 -11.36
C ALA A 70 18.50 2.07 -11.43
N ASP A 71 18.42 0.99 -10.65
CA ASP A 71 19.48 -0.02 -10.61
C ASP A 71 19.27 -1.12 -11.62
N GLY A 72 18.02 -1.51 -11.76
CA GLY A 72 17.71 -2.73 -12.47
C GLY A 72 17.68 -2.60 -13.96
N ASN A 73 17.67 -1.41 -14.42
CA ASN A 73 17.56 -1.24 -15.80
C ASN A 73 18.85 -1.50 -16.47
N ALA A 74 19.79 -1.67 -15.69
CA ALA A 74 21.09 -1.88 -16.23
C ALA A 74 21.02 -2.78 -17.41
#